data_2d1d06ca047af3b74a7cc3b02b82bc77
#
_entry.id   2d1d06ca047af3b74a7cc3b02b82bc77
#
_cell.length_a   1.000
_cell.length_b   1.000
_cell.length_c   1.000
_cell.angle_alpha   90.00
_cell.angle_beta   90.00
_cell.angle_gamma   90.00
#
_symmetry.space_group_name_H-M   'P 1'
#
loop_
_entity.id
_entity.type
_entity.pdbx_description
1 polymer ?
#
loop_
_entity_poly.entity_id
_entity_poly.type
_entity_poly.pdbx_seq_one_letter_code
_entity_poly.pdbx_strand_id
1 'polypeptide(L)'
;FDFPTQYIARNRQATLQNEAVDKQQQAARRDILLNAKNLCLDLILLNQEKTLMDIRMKNADELQALYEKRLTAGDANILEVNKIKMERMNVQTEVAQNSAAHRTALQSLLAMNGNMPLEFAETTYPAIQEINDYNVMRDEVMASDLDLQAAVATARAAEKQVSVDRQGWLPKLEAGFRRNTDDAVSMNGFVVGGSLPLFQNRKKVKIAKAQAISAQLMQENAKDQVEASLMSLFNEMQQLKDAMNAYDVPLMYRSLDLLKQALTKGQISLIEYFVETESIYKNLQAYMQIENQYQKVMANI
;
A
#
# COMPACT_ATOMS: atom_id res chain seq x y z
N PHE A 1 3.68 44.26 -23.34
CA PHE A 1 4.66 43.63 -22.44
C PHE A 1 4.18 43.73 -21.02
N ASP A 2 4.17 42.61 -20.28
CA ASP A 2 3.95 42.62 -18.83
C ASP A 2 5.18 43.26 -18.15
N PHE A 3 4.95 43.83 -16.98
CA PHE A 3 6.03 44.47 -16.21
C PHE A 3 7.10 43.42 -15.83
N PRO A 4 8.40 43.70 -15.88
CA PRO A 4 9.47 42.75 -15.60
C PRO A 4 9.31 41.97 -14.27
N THR A 5 8.82 42.64 -13.23
CA THR A 5 8.55 42.04 -11.92
C THR A 5 7.43 41.01 -11.96
N GLN A 6 6.43 41.15 -12.84
CA GLN A 6 5.37 40.15 -13.03
C GLN A 6 5.95 38.87 -13.66
N TYR A 7 6.88 39.02 -14.60
CA TYR A 7 7.55 37.89 -15.23
C TYR A 7 8.35 37.05 -14.21
N ILE A 8 9.12 37.72 -13.36
CA ILE A 8 9.87 37.09 -12.26
C ILE A 8 8.94 36.40 -11.27
N ALA A 9 7.84 37.06 -10.89
CA ALA A 9 6.88 36.50 -9.94
C ALA A 9 6.18 35.25 -10.51
N ARG A 10 5.76 35.26 -11.78
CA ARG A 10 5.16 34.12 -12.48
C ARG A 10 6.14 32.97 -12.64
N ASN A 11 7.39 33.26 -13.00
CA ASN A 11 8.41 32.23 -13.14
C ASN A 11 8.68 31.52 -11.79
N ARG A 12 8.82 32.27 -10.71
CA ARG A 12 8.97 31.70 -9.36
C ARG A 12 7.74 30.90 -8.93
N GLN A 13 6.53 31.36 -9.24
CA GLN A 13 5.29 30.61 -8.95
C GLN A 13 5.24 29.31 -9.77
N ALA A 14 5.60 29.35 -11.07
CA ALA A 14 5.65 28.17 -11.91
C ALA A 14 6.68 27.14 -11.40
N THR A 15 7.84 27.60 -10.91
CA THR A 15 8.84 26.72 -10.28
C THR A 15 8.27 26.02 -9.05
N LEU A 16 7.62 26.76 -8.14
CA LEU A 16 6.99 26.17 -6.95
C LEU A 16 5.83 25.22 -7.30
N GLN A 17 5.07 25.55 -8.35
CA GLN A 17 4.01 24.68 -8.86
C GLN A 17 4.58 23.36 -9.41
N ASN A 18 5.66 23.44 -10.16
CA ASN A 18 6.35 22.24 -10.66
C ASN A 18 6.92 21.40 -9.50
N GLU A 19 7.50 22.04 -8.48
CA GLU A 19 7.96 21.34 -7.27
C GLU A 19 6.80 20.61 -6.55
N ALA A 20 5.64 21.27 -6.43
CA ALA A 20 4.46 20.64 -5.84
C ALA A 20 3.98 19.42 -6.64
N VAL A 21 3.92 19.55 -7.98
CA VAL A 21 3.55 18.42 -8.87
C VAL A 21 4.57 17.27 -8.76
N ASP A 22 5.85 17.59 -8.70
CA ASP A 22 6.92 16.59 -8.57
C ASP A 22 6.80 15.82 -7.24
N LYS A 23 6.52 16.52 -6.13
CA LYS A 23 6.25 15.87 -4.84
C LYS A 23 5.00 14.99 -4.87
N GLN A 24 3.93 15.42 -5.52
CA GLN A 24 2.73 14.61 -5.71
C GLN A 24 3.01 13.34 -6.55
N GLN A 25 3.83 13.44 -7.59
CA GLN A 25 4.26 12.29 -8.38
C GLN A 25 5.10 11.31 -7.55
N GLN A 26 5.99 11.81 -6.69
CA GLN A 26 6.78 10.97 -5.78
C GLN A 26 5.88 10.22 -4.79
N ALA A 27 4.87 10.90 -4.20
CA ALA A 27 3.88 10.26 -3.33
C ALA A 27 3.09 9.17 -4.06
N ALA A 28 2.56 9.47 -5.25
CA ALA A 28 1.83 8.50 -6.05
C ALA A 28 2.69 7.28 -6.43
N ARG A 29 3.97 7.51 -6.75
CA ARG A 29 4.91 6.41 -7.03
C ARG A 29 5.16 5.54 -5.79
N ARG A 30 5.32 6.14 -4.62
CA ARG A 30 5.44 5.42 -3.35
C ARG A 30 4.21 4.52 -3.12
N ASP A 31 3.01 5.04 -3.31
CA ASP A 31 1.77 4.29 -3.09
C ASP A 31 1.65 3.07 -4.02
N ILE A 32 2.05 3.23 -5.28
CA ILE A 32 2.10 2.10 -6.23
C ILE A 32 3.11 1.05 -5.76
N LEU A 33 4.31 1.45 -5.33
CA LEU A 33 5.33 0.54 -4.83
C LEU A 33 4.91 -0.16 -3.53
N LEU A 34 4.25 0.56 -2.63
CA LEU A 34 3.71 0.01 -1.39
C LEU A 34 2.62 -1.04 -1.67
N ASN A 35 1.72 -0.75 -2.64
CA ASN A 35 0.72 -1.72 -3.06
C ASN A 35 1.36 -2.98 -3.68
N ALA A 36 2.38 -2.82 -4.51
CA ALA A 36 3.14 -3.95 -5.05
C ALA A 36 3.83 -4.76 -3.93
N LYS A 37 4.43 -4.08 -2.95
CA LYS A 37 5.04 -4.73 -1.77
C LYS A 37 4.02 -5.53 -0.98
N ASN A 38 2.84 -4.96 -0.72
CA ASN A 38 1.76 -5.66 -0.03
C ASN A 38 1.28 -6.91 -0.79
N LEU A 39 1.17 -6.85 -2.11
CA LEU A 39 0.85 -8.03 -2.94
C LEU A 39 1.93 -9.11 -2.85
N CYS A 40 3.21 -8.72 -2.81
CA CYS A 40 4.31 -9.67 -2.59
C CYS A 40 4.22 -10.34 -1.20
N LEU A 41 3.90 -9.57 -0.15
CA LEU A 41 3.70 -10.13 1.19
C LEU A 41 2.51 -11.10 1.24
N ASP A 42 1.42 -10.81 0.51
CA ASP A 42 0.29 -11.75 0.37
C ASP A 42 0.67 -13.02 -0.38
N LEU A 43 1.48 -12.91 -1.43
CA LEU A 43 1.96 -14.08 -2.16
C LEU A 43 2.86 -14.98 -1.28
N ILE A 44 3.67 -14.40 -0.37
CA ILE A 44 4.45 -15.16 0.62
C ILE A 44 3.51 -15.94 1.55
N LEU A 45 2.48 -15.28 2.11
CA LEU A 45 1.48 -15.94 2.94
C LEU A 45 0.83 -17.11 2.21
N LEU A 46 0.36 -16.89 0.98
CA LEU A 46 -0.31 -17.92 0.18
C LEU A 46 0.61 -19.10 -0.14
N ASN A 47 1.90 -18.86 -0.34
CA ASN A 47 2.90 -19.92 -0.52
C ASN A 47 3.17 -20.71 0.78
N GLN A 48 3.19 -20.04 1.94
CA GLN A 48 3.30 -20.70 3.25
C GLN A 48 2.05 -21.54 3.55
N GLU A 49 0.85 -21.00 3.36
CA GLU A 49 -0.42 -21.72 3.52
C GLU A 49 -0.48 -22.93 2.59
N LYS A 50 -0.06 -22.77 1.32
CA LYS A 50 0.04 -23.90 0.38
C LYS A 50 0.94 -25.01 0.91
N THR A 51 2.11 -24.66 1.45
CA THR A 51 3.04 -25.63 2.03
C THR A 51 2.39 -26.42 3.18
N LEU A 52 1.64 -25.73 4.05
CA LEU A 52 0.90 -26.37 5.14
C LEU A 52 -0.20 -27.30 4.61
N MET A 53 -0.95 -26.87 3.60
CA MET A 53 -2.00 -27.69 2.96
C MET A 53 -1.41 -28.91 2.25
N ASP A 54 -0.25 -28.79 1.62
CA ASP A 54 0.45 -29.93 0.98
C ASP A 54 0.84 -30.98 2.04
N ILE A 55 1.27 -30.57 3.24
CA ILE A 55 1.54 -31.47 4.39
C ILE A 55 0.25 -32.15 4.84
N ARG A 56 -0.85 -31.40 5.01
CA ARG A 56 -2.17 -31.93 5.41
C ARG A 56 -2.69 -32.94 4.38
N MET A 57 -2.59 -32.61 3.08
CA MET A 57 -3.03 -33.50 2.00
C MET A 57 -2.26 -34.82 2.01
N LYS A 58 -0.93 -34.74 2.11
CA LYS A 58 -0.08 -35.91 2.20
C LYS A 58 -0.45 -36.80 3.41
N ASN A 59 -0.69 -36.20 4.57
CA ASN A 59 -1.12 -36.90 5.76
C ASN A 59 -2.48 -37.59 5.56
N ALA A 60 -3.44 -36.90 4.93
CA ALA A 60 -4.76 -37.48 4.63
C ALA A 60 -4.67 -38.65 3.65
N ASP A 61 -3.84 -38.56 2.61
CA ASP A 61 -3.62 -39.63 1.63
C ASP A 61 -2.97 -40.88 2.29
N GLU A 62 -1.95 -40.68 3.14
CA GLU A 62 -1.30 -41.78 3.88
C GLU A 62 -2.28 -42.45 4.86
N LEU A 63 -3.10 -41.68 5.58
CA LEU A 63 -4.12 -42.23 6.48
C LEU A 63 -5.22 -42.97 5.72
N GLN A 64 -5.66 -42.43 4.58
CA GLN A 64 -6.66 -43.09 3.75
C GLN A 64 -6.16 -44.48 3.31
N ALA A 65 -4.94 -44.55 2.78
CA ALA A 65 -4.36 -45.82 2.35
C ALA A 65 -4.20 -46.85 3.50
N LEU A 66 -3.84 -46.35 4.70
CA LEU A 66 -3.71 -47.19 5.90
C LEU A 66 -5.08 -47.74 6.35
N TYR A 67 -6.08 -46.86 6.47
CA TYR A 67 -7.39 -47.25 7.00
C TYR A 67 -8.23 -48.05 5.99
N GLU A 68 -8.04 -47.87 4.70
CA GLU A 68 -8.64 -48.76 3.69
C GLU A 68 -8.09 -50.22 3.79
N LYS A 69 -6.80 -50.38 4.08
CA LYS A 69 -6.21 -51.69 4.37
C LYS A 69 -6.75 -52.29 5.68
N ARG A 70 -6.88 -51.48 6.73
CA ARG A 70 -7.46 -51.93 8.01
C ARG A 70 -8.94 -52.32 7.87
N LEU A 71 -9.71 -51.59 7.06
CA LEU A 71 -11.09 -51.92 6.77
C LEU A 71 -11.22 -53.26 6.10
N THR A 72 -10.36 -53.59 5.11
CA THR A 72 -10.36 -54.91 4.45
C THR A 72 -9.89 -56.00 5.38
N ALA A 73 -9.07 -55.72 6.37
CA ALA A 73 -8.66 -56.67 7.41
C ALA A 73 -9.69 -56.83 8.55
N GLY A 74 -10.70 -55.99 8.61
CA GLY A 74 -11.69 -55.95 9.69
C GLY A 74 -11.26 -55.16 10.94
N ASP A 75 -10.12 -54.48 10.87
CA ASP A 75 -9.52 -53.73 11.99
C ASP A 75 -9.89 -52.24 12.01
N ALA A 76 -10.73 -51.76 11.08
CA ALA A 76 -11.28 -50.44 11.05
C ALA A 76 -12.74 -50.48 10.57
N ASN A 77 -13.49 -49.42 10.88
CA ASN A 77 -14.86 -49.29 10.41
C ASN A 77 -14.98 -48.29 9.24
N ILE A 78 -16.09 -48.40 8.49
CA ILE A 78 -16.34 -47.52 7.32
C ILE A 78 -16.45 -46.03 7.68
N LEU A 79 -16.89 -45.68 8.91
CA LEU A 79 -17.01 -44.30 9.36
C LEU A 79 -15.64 -43.64 9.52
N GLU A 80 -14.60 -44.39 9.94
CA GLU A 80 -13.22 -43.91 10.03
C GLU A 80 -12.68 -43.56 8.64
N VAL A 81 -12.87 -44.45 7.67
CA VAL A 81 -12.46 -44.22 6.27
C VAL A 81 -13.22 -43.02 5.69
N ASN A 82 -14.51 -42.89 5.94
CA ASN A 82 -15.31 -41.77 5.48
C ASN A 82 -14.86 -40.42 6.12
N LYS A 83 -14.47 -40.44 7.40
CA LYS A 83 -13.94 -39.23 8.08
C LYS A 83 -12.63 -38.77 7.41
N ILE A 84 -11.72 -39.68 7.08
CA ILE A 84 -10.48 -39.36 6.36
C ILE A 84 -10.77 -38.80 4.96
N LYS A 85 -11.73 -39.39 4.24
CA LYS A 85 -12.14 -38.89 2.91
C LYS A 85 -12.76 -37.49 2.99
N MET A 86 -13.53 -37.18 4.01
CA MET A 86 -14.07 -35.85 4.25
C MET A 86 -12.97 -34.85 4.53
N GLU A 87 -11.97 -35.19 5.38
CA GLU A 87 -10.82 -34.31 5.62
C GLU A 87 -10.06 -34.03 4.32
N ARG A 88 -9.79 -35.05 3.53
CA ARG A 88 -9.14 -34.91 2.23
C ARG A 88 -9.90 -33.95 1.30
N MET A 89 -11.25 -34.05 1.23
CA MET A 89 -12.08 -33.14 0.45
C MET A 89 -12.01 -31.69 0.98
N ASN A 90 -11.97 -31.50 2.29
CA ASN A 90 -11.82 -30.18 2.91
C ASN A 90 -10.50 -29.54 2.49
N VAL A 91 -9.38 -30.27 2.65
CA VAL A 91 -8.06 -29.76 2.26
C VAL A 91 -7.99 -29.49 0.76
N GLN A 92 -8.57 -30.34 -0.08
CA GLN A 92 -8.62 -30.11 -1.53
C GLN A 92 -9.36 -28.81 -1.89
N THR A 93 -10.43 -28.50 -1.17
CA THR A 93 -11.19 -27.24 -1.34
C THR A 93 -10.33 -26.03 -0.91
N GLU A 94 -9.64 -26.12 0.23
CA GLU A 94 -8.73 -25.08 0.70
C GLU A 94 -7.60 -24.82 -0.30
N VAL A 95 -6.99 -25.88 -0.85
CA VAL A 95 -5.95 -25.77 -1.89
C VAL A 95 -6.48 -25.07 -3.14
N ALA A 96 -7.72 -25.37 -3.56
CA ALA A 96 -8.31 -24.71 -4.72
C ALA A 96 -8.54 -23.21 -4.48
N GLN A 97 -9.03 -22.84 -3.28
CA GLN A 97 -9.25 -21.44 -2.88
C GLN A 97 -7.92 -20.67 -2.79
N ASN A 98 -6.91 -21.24 -2.13
CA ASN A 98 -5.57 -20.67 -2.04
C ASN A 98 -4.94 -20.46 -3.44
N SER A 99 -5.06 -21.46 -4.33
CA SER A 99 -4.56 -21.35 -5.70
C SER A 99 -5.27 -20.28 -6.52
N ALA A 100 -6.56 -20.04 -6.27
CA ALA A 100 -7.32 -18.97 -6.92
C ALA A 100 -6.86 -17.59 -6.39
N ALA A 101 -6.69 -17.46 -5.06
CA ALA A 101 -6.18 -16.23 -4.43
C ALA A 101 -4.76 -15.90 -4.93
N HIS A 102 -3.88 -16.90 -4.97
CA HIS A 102 -2.51 -16.76 -5.48
C HIS A 102 -2.50 -16.24 -6.93
N ARG A 103 -3.30 -16.83 -7.82
CA ARG A 103 -3.40 -16.36 -9.21
C ARG A 103 -3.89 -14.93 -9.30
N THR A 104 -4.89 -14.56 -8.50
CA THR A 104 -5.43 -13.19 -8.48
C THR A 104 -4.37 -12.18 -8.01
N ALA A 105 -3.67 -12.47 -6.93
CA ALA A 105 -2.60 -11.61 -6.42
C ALA A 105 -1.45 -11.47 -7.44
N LEU A 106 -1.03 -12.59 -8.06
CA LEU A 106 0.00 -12.58 -9.09
C LEU A 106 -0.41 -11.80 -10.34
N GLN A 107 -1.66 -11.93 -10.80
CA GLN A 107 -2.18 -11.14 -11.92
C GLN A 107 -2.20 -9.64 -11.61
N SER A 108 -2.57 -9.25 -10.39
CA SER A 108 -2.53 -7.86 -9.96
C SER A 108 -1.10 -7.30 -9.98
N LEU A 109 -0.13 -8.09 -9.51
CA LEU A 109 1.28 -7.72 -9.54
C LEU A 109 1.82 -7.62 -10.97
N LEU A 110 1.44 -8.57 -11.86
CA LEU A 110 1.79 -8.54 -13.28
C LEU A 110 1.24 -7.29 -13.99
N ALA A 111 -0.01 -6.91 -13.71
CA ALA A 111 -0.60 -5.69 -14.28
C ALA A 111 0.20 -4.43 -13.90
N MET A 112 0.72 -4.37 -12.65
CA MET A 112 1.58 -3.27 -12.20
C MET A 112 2.98 -3.30 -12.85
N ASN A 113 3.45 -4.46 -13.30
CA ASN A 113 4.73 -4.66 -13.98
C ASN A 113 4.61 -4.64 -15.52
N GLY A 114 3.57 -4.02 -16.07
CA GLY A 114 3.36 -3.95 -17.51
C GLY A 114 3.08 -5.31 -18.18
N ASN A 115 2.52 -6.25 -17.44
CA ASN A 115 2.24 -7.64 -17.85
C ASN A 115 3.49 -8.45 -18.27
N MET A 116 4.67 -8.05 -17.81
CA MET A 116 5.87 -8.86 -18.04
C MET A 116 5.79 -10.12 -17.16
N PRO A 117 6.13 -11.30 -17.71
CA PRO A 117 6.10 -12.55 -16.96
C PRO A 117 6.91 -12.45 -15.65
N LEU A 118 6.32 -12.90 -14.56
CA LEU A 118 6.91 -12.93 -13.23
C LEU A 118 6.56 -14.26 -12.57
N GLU A 119 7.56 -14.95 -12.06
CA GLU A 119 7.39 -16.09 -11.18
C GLU A 119 7.66 -15.64 -9.74
N PHE A 120 6.82 -16.05 -8.80
CA PHE A 120 6.95 -15.72 -7.40
C PHE A 120 6.80 -16.98 -6.55
N ALA A 121 7.93 -17.46 -6.00
CA ALA A 121 7.98 -18.69 -5.21
C ALA A 121 8.49 -18.46 -3.77
N GLU A 122 8.67 -17.20 -3.36
CA GLU A 122 9.17 -16.86 -2.03
C GLU A 122 8.18 -17.33 -0.95
N THR A 123 8.74 -17.93 0.11
CA THR A 123 7.99 -18.40 1.29
C THR A 123 8.45 -17.75 2.59
N THR A 124 9.49 -16.90 2.51
CA THR A 124 10.10 -16.26 3.67
C THR A 124 9.95 -14.75 3.55
N TYR A 125 9.49 -14.12 4.62
CA TYR A 125 9.42 -12.66 4.67
C TYR A 125 10.81 -12.03 4.72
N PRO A 126 11.00 -10.85 4.10
CA PRO A 126 12.25 -10.11 4.21
C PRO A 126 12.50 -9.70 5.67
N ALA A 127 13.78 -9.65 6.04
CA ALA A 127 14.15 -9.13 7.34
C ALA A 127 13.78 -7.65 7.45
N ILE A 128 13.14 -7.27 8.55
CA ILE A 128 12.74 -5.90 8.86
C ILE A 128 13.52 -5.38 10.06
N GLN A 129 13.79 -4.08 10.06
CA GLN A 129 14.39 -3.41 11.21
C GLN A 129 13.33 -3.22 12.30
N GLU A 130 13.65 -3.62 13.54
CA GLU A 130 12.74 -3.42 14.65
C GLU A 130 12.61 -1.95 15.03
N ILE A 131 11.39 -1.50 15.22
CA ILE A 131 11.04 -0.16 15.69
C ILE A 131 10.70 -0.26 17.16
N ASN A 132 11.55 0.34 18.02
CA ASN A 132 11.40 0.24 19.46
C ASN A 132 10.94 1.55 20.13
N ASP A 133 11.11 2.69 19.47
CA ASP A 133 10.76 4.02 19.98
C ASP A 133 9.84 4.76 19.02
N TYR A 134 8.63 5.05 19.49
CA TYR A 134 7.63 5.81 18.74
C TYR A 134 8.11 7.21 18.37
N ASN A 135 8.78 7.91 19.30
CA ASN A 135 9.15 9.31 19.05
C ASN A 135 10.23 9.42 17.97
N VAL A 136 11.20 8.50 17.99
CA VAL A 136 12.25 8.44 16.95
C VAL A 136 11.62 8.14 15.60
N MET A 137 10.79 7.11 15.51
CA MET A 137 10.07 6.75 14.29
C MET A 137 9.21 7.91 13.77
N ARG A 138 8.42 8.54 14.67
CA ARG A 138 7.56 9.67 14.30
C ARG A 138 8.37 10.81 13.69
N ASP A 139 9.47 11.20 14.32
CA ASP A 139 10.27 12.32 13.86
C ASP A 139 10.94 12.03 12.48
N GLU A 140 11.36 10.78 12.24
CA GLU A 140 11.91 10.34 10.96
C GLU A 140 10.85 10.34 9.85
N VAL A 141 9.66 9.78 10.12
CA VAL A 141 8.58 9.73 9.14
C VAL A 141 8.03 11.12 8.87
N MET A 142 7.79 11.95 9.89
CA MET A 142 7.32 13.33 9.70
C MET A 142 8.28 14.17 8.86
N ALA A 143 9.58 13.89 8.89
CA ALA A 143 10.58 14.58 8.07
C ALA A 143 10.59 14.07 6.62
N SER A 144 10.29 12.80 6.39
CA SER A 144 10.43 12.12 5.09
C SER A 144 9.11 11.86 4.37
N ASP A 145 7.95 12.00 5.03
CA ASP A 145 6.64 11.69 4.44
C ASP A 145 6.36 12.53 3.18
N LEU A 146 6.08 11.84 2.08
CA LEU A 146 5.91 12.45 0.77
C LEU A 146 4.58 13.19 0.61
N ASP A 147 3.52 12.75 1.29
CA ASP A 147 2.22 13.43 1.26
C ASP A 147 2.29 14.76 2.00
N LEU A 148 2.95 14.77 3.16
CA LEU A 148 3.20 16.00 3.90
C LEU A 148 4.08 16.96 3.10
N GLN A 149 5.15 16.46 2.46
CA GLN A 149 6.00 17.27 1.59
C GLN A 149 5.21 17.84 0.40
N ALA A 150 4.33 17.06 -0.21
CA ALA A 150 3.47 17.51 -1.32
C ALA A 150 2.47 18.59 -0.85
N ALA A 151 1.87 18.42 0.33
CA ALA A 151 0.97 19.42 0.92
C ALA A 151 1.69 20.73 1.23
N VAL A 152 2.90 20.67 1.81
CA VAL A 152 3.75 21.84 2.08
C VAL A 152 4.13 22.56 0.78
N ALA A 153 4.55 21.83 -0.25
CA ALA A 153 4.90 22.43 -1.54
C ALA A 153 3.69 23.08 -2.21
N THR A 154 2.51 22.45 -2.13
CA THR A 154 1.24 22.98 -2.65
C THR A 154 0.84 24.28 -1.93
N ALA A 155 0.96 24.32 -0.60
CA ALA A 155 0.66 25.53 0.17
C ALA A 155 1.60 26.69 -0.21
N ARG A 156 2.90 26.43 -0.35
CA ARG A 156 3.89 27.45 -0.80
C ARG A 156 3.58 27.96 -2.21
N ALA A 157 3.19 27.09 -3.14
CA ALA A 157 2.81 27.49 -4.50
C ALA A 157 1.56 28.37 -4.49
N ALA A 158 0.54 28.03 -3.68
CA ALA A 158 -0.69 28.79 -3.53
C ALA A 158 -0.44 30.18 -2.89
N GLU A 159 0.41 30.28 -1.87
CA GLU A 159 0.82 31.57 -1.30
C GLU A 159 1.52 32.46 -2.33
N LYS A 160 2.40 31.86 -3.15
CA LYS A 160 3.09 32.60 -4.21
C LYS A 160 2.12 33.11 -5.28
N GLN A 161 1.07 32.34 -5.59
CA GLN A 161 0.02 32.77 -6.52
C GLN A 161 -0.67 34.06 -6.05
N VAL A 162 -0.91 34.25 -4.74
CA VAL A 162 -1.42 35.52 -4.21
C VAL A 162 -0.53 36.70 -4.58
N SER A 163 0.79 36.52 -4.52
CA SER A 163 1.77 37.55 -4.89
C SER A 163 1.73 37.86 -6.38
N VAL A 164 1.57 36.84 -7.23
CA VAL A 164 1.41 37.01 -8.68
C VAL A 164 0.16 37.80 -9.01
N ASP A 165 -0.99 37.45 -8.40
CA ASP A 165 -2.26 38.09 -8.65
C ASP A 165 -2.31 39.55 -8.10
N ARG A 166 -1.58 39.80 -6.99
CA ARG A 166 -1.41 41.21 -6.52
C ARG A 166 -0.66 42.06 -7.53
N GLN A 167 0.35 41.53 -8.22
CA GLN A 167 1.09 42.28 -9.24
C GLN A 167 0.29 42.50 -10.53
N GLY A 168 -0.81 41.80 -10.71
CA GLY A 168 -1.74 42.04 -11.82
C GLY A 168 -2.38 43.45 -11.84
N TRP A 169 -2.16 44.31 -10.81
CA TRP A 169 -2.51 45.70 -10.82
C TRP A 169 -1.53 46.59 -11.59
N LEU A 170 -0.33 46.07 -11.92
CA LEU A 170 0.64 46.81 -12.69
C LEU A 170 0.17 47.01 -14.12
N PRO A 171 0.44 48.21 -14.71
CA PRO A 171 0.03 48.49 -16.07
C PRO A 171 0.71 47.56 -17.07
N LYS A 172 0.00 47.20 -18.13
CA LYS A 172 0.61 46.56 -19.29
C LYS A 172 1.09 47.63 -20.24
N LEU A 173 2.32 47.55 -20.70
CA LEU A 173 2.91 48.44 -21.67
C LEU A 173 2.82 47.80 -23.06
N GLU A 174 2.32 48.58 -24.02
CA GLU A 174 2.32 48.18 -25.43
C GLU A 174 3.23 49.13 -26.21
N ALA A 175 4.17 48.56 -26.96
CA ALA A 175 4.99 49.28 -27.89
C ALA A 175 4.91 48.54 -29.23
N GLY A 176 4.59 49.26 -30.27
CA GLY A 176 4.46 48.70 -31.61
C GLY A 176 4.86 49.67 -32.68
N PHE A 177 5.16 49.15 -33.87
CA PHE A 177 5.31 49.92 -35.07
C PHE A 177 4.07 49.67 -35.95
N ARG A 178 3.39 50.74 -36.35
CA ARG A 178 2.22 50.69 -37.20
C ARG A 178 2.53 51.35 -38.57
N ARG A 179 2.32 50.59 -39.61
CA ARG A 179 2.36 51.11 -40.95
C ARG A 179 0.95 51.09 -41.51
N ASN A 180 0.39 52.27 -41.77
CA ASN A 180 -0.84 52.46 -42.51
C ASN A 180 -0.51 52.80 -43.94
N THR A 181 -0.98 52.00 -44.88
CA THR A 181 -0.86 52.31 -46.31
C THR A 181 -2.27 52.50 -46.83
N ASP A 182 -2.62 53.76 -47.12
CA ASP A 182 -3.82 54.14 -47.86
C ASP A 182 -3.40 54.51 -49.27
N ASP A 183 -4.32 54.46 -50.27
CA ASP A 183 -4.02 54.50 -51.71
C ASP A 183 -3.16 55.68 -52.19
N ALA A 184 -2.91 56.66 -51.36
CA ALA A 184 -2.11 57.85 -51.70
C ALA A 184 -0.97 58.24 -50.73
N VAL A 185 -0.96 57.75 -49.49
CA VAL A 185 0.04 58.14 -48.47
C VAL A 185 0.37 56.99 -47.56
N SER A 186 1.66 56.64 -47.45
CA SER A 186 2.18 55.71 -46.47
C SER A 186 2.61 56.44 -45.20
N MET A 187 1.89 56.26 -44.11
CA MET A 187 2.27 56.78 -42.78
C MET A 187 2.86 55.68 -41.92
N ASN A 188 4.07 55.90 -41.45
CA ASN A 188 4.76 55.01 -40.49
C ASN A 188 4.79 55.71 -39.14
N GLY A 189 4.43 54.97 -38.06
CA GLY A 189 4.44 55.54 -36.71
C GLY A 189 4.74 54.52 -35.63
N PHE A 190 5.31 54.97 -34.53
CA PHE A 190 5.42 54.16 -33.31
C PHE A 190 4.16 54.34 -32.49
N VAL A 191 3.62 53.26 -32.00
CA VAL A 191 2.49 53.25 -31.07
C VAL A 191 3.01 52.86 -29.71
N VAL A 192 2.80 53.73 -28.71
CA VAL A 192 3.06 53.44 -27.31
C VAL A 192 1.71 53.52 -26.60
N GLY A 193 1.31 52.43 -25.97
CA GLY A 193 0.05 52.33 -25.25
C GLY A 193 0.23 51.69 -23.90
N GLY A 194 -0.71 51.83 -23.00
CA GLY A 194 -0.75 51.14 -21.73
C GLY A 194 -2.18 50.87 -21.31
N SER A 195 -2.44 49.68 -20.73
CA SER A 195 -3.73 49.37 -20.13
C SER A 195 -3.63 49.27 -18.60
N LEU A 196 -4.50 49.95 -17.89
CA LEU A 196 -4.60 49.91 -16.44
C LEU A 196 -5.80 49.06 -16.04
N PRO A 197 -5.58 47.89 -15.41
CA PRO A 197 -6.67 47.00 -14.98
C PRO A 197 -7.30 47.46 -13.68
N LEU A 198 -8.19 48.46 -13.73
CA LEU A 198 -8.74 49.15 -12.56
C LEU A 198 -9.63 48.28 -11.66
N PHE A 199 -10.30 47.22 -12.18
CA PHE A 199 -11.26 46.44 -11.40
C PHE A 199 -11.13 44.91 -11.53
N GLN A 200 -10.43 44.40 -12.52
CA GLN A 200 -10.40 42.97 -12.85
C GLN A 200 -9.62 42.12 -11.84
N ASN A 201 -8.62 42.66 -11.17
CA ASN A 201 -7.71 41.89 -10.32
C ASN A 201 -8.18 41.70 -8.88
N ARG A 202 -9.13 42.52 -8.38
CA ARG A 202 -9.63 42.44 -7.01
C ARG A 202 -10.26 41.06 -6.71
N LYS A 203 -11.05 40.52 -7.63
CA LYS A 203 -11.67 39.20 -7.50
C LYS A 203 -10.60 38.08 -7.56
N LYS A 204 -9.60 38.17 -8.45
CA LYS A 204 -8.51 37.22 -8.57
C LYS A 204 -7.70 37.10 -7.30
N VAL A 205 -7.29 38.22 -6.71
CA VAL A 205 -6.56 38.24 -5.43
C VAL A 205 -7.41 37.66 -4.30
N LYS A 206 -8.73 37.89 -4.27
CA LYS A 206 -9.61 37.31 -3.25
C LYS A 206 -9.70 35.79 -3.41
N ILE A 207 -9.80 35.30 -4.64
CA ILE A 207 -9.81 33.84 -4.95
C ILE A 207 -8.48 33.23 -4.55
N ALA A 208 -7.35 33.79 -4.97
CA ALA A 208 -6.03 33.30 -4.64
C ALA A 208 -5.77 33.24 -3.13
N LYS A 209 -6.23 34.27 -2.37
CA LYS A 209 -6.16 34.23 -0.90
C LYS A 209 -6.99 33.10 -0.30
N ALA A 210 -8.20 32.86 -0.79
CA ALA A 210 -9.03 31.75 -0.32
C ALA A 210 -8.39 30.41 -0.63
N GLN A 211 -7.80 30.26 -1.82
CA GLN A 211 -7.05 29.05 -2.20
C GLN A 211 -5.80 28.84 -1.34
N ALA A 212 -5.05 29.90 -1.02
CA ALA A 212 -3.89 29.81 -0.12
C ALA A 212 -4.29 29.36 1.29
N ILE A 213 -5.37 29.94 1.85
CA ILE A 213 -5.91 29.52 3.16
C ILE A 213 -6.36 28.04 3.10
N SER A 214 -7.07 27.63 2.03
CA SER A 214 -7.47 26.23 1.85
C SER A 214 -6.26 25.31 1.78
N ALA A 215 -5.20 25.68 1.06
CA ALA A 215 -3.97 24.88 0.96
C ALA A 215 -3.22 24.77 2.30
N GLN A 216 -3.20 25.85 3.10
CA GLN A 216 -2.64 25.81 4.47
C GLN A 216 -3.42 24.86 5.38
N LEU A 217 -4.76 24.95 5.36
CA LEU A 217 -5.60 24.03 6.14
C LEU A 217 -5.43 22.56 5.69
N MET A 218 -5.26 22.33 4.38
CA MET A 218 -4.94 21.01 3.87
C MET A 218 -3.57 20.50 4.33
N GLN A 219 -2.58 21.39 4.43
CA GLN A 219 -1.26 21.05 4.98
C GLN A 219 -1.34 20.67 6.47
N GLU A 220 -2.07 21.45 7.28
CA GLU A 220 -2.29 21.13 8.69
C GLU A 220 -3.02 19.79 8.85
N ASN A 221 -4.09 19.58 8.08
CA ASN A 221 -4.83 18.32 8.08
C ASN A 221 -3.94 17.13 7.64
N ALA A 222 -3.09 17.30 6.63
CA ALA A 222 -2.15 16.24 6.21
C ALA A 222 -1.18 15.88 7.34
N LYS A 223 -0.66 16.88 8.06
CA LYS A 223 0.20 16.66 9.23
C LYS A 223 -0.52 15.85 10.31
N ASP A 224 -1.74 16.25 10.67
CA ASP A 224 -2.52 15.57 11.70
C ASP A 224 -2.90 14.14 11.29
N GLN A 225 -3.20 13.93 10.01
CA GLN A 225 -3.49 12.59 9.47
C GLN A 225 -2.27 11.67 9.50
N VAL A 226 -1.09 12.16 9.12
CA VAL A 226 0.16 11.38 9.18
C VAL A 226 0.45 11.00 10.63
N GLU A 227 0.36 11.94 11.58
CA GLU A 227 0.61 11.68 12.99
C GLU A 227 -0.38 10.67 13.60
N ALA A 228 -1.68 10.81 13.30
CA ALA A 228 -2.70 9.87 13.73
C ALA A 228 -2.52 8.47 13.12
N SER A 229 -2.18 8.40 11.83
CA SER A 229 -1.90 7.13 11.14
C SER A 229 -0.69 6.42 11.74
N LEU A 230 0.39 7.15 12.00
CA LEU A 230 1.59 6.61 12.63
C LEU A 230 1.33 6.03 14.01
N MET A 231 0.56 6.75 14.85
CA MET A 231 0.18 6.24 16.17
C MET A 231 -0.64 4.95 16.06
N SER A 232 -1.58 4.90 15.10
CA SER A 232 -2.38 3.71 14.86
C SER A 232 -1.51 2.52 14.41
N LEU A 233 -0.63 2.74 13.43
CA LEU A 233 0.27 1.70 12.90
C LEU A 233 1.24 1.21 13.97
N PHE A 234 1.79 2.10 14.80
CA PHE A 234 2.68 1.71 15.88
C PHE A 234 1.96 0.84 16.93
N ASN A 235 0.74 1.22 17.32
CA ASN A 235 -0.05 0.43 18.26
C ASN A 235 -0.43 -0.93 17.66
N GLU A 236 -0.83 -0.98 16.39
CA GLU A 236 -1.14 -2.22 15.69
C GLU A 236 0.09 -3.13 15.59
N MET A 237 1.25 -2.57 15.24
CA MET A 237 2.52 -3.28 15.22
C MET A 237 2.83 -3.94 16.57
N GLN A 238 2.67 -3.22 17.69
CA GLN A 238 2.91 -3.78 19.01
C GLN A 238 1.93 -4.91 19.33
N GLN A 239 0.65 -4.72 19.08
CA GLN A 239 -0.37 -5.75 19.32
C GLN A 239 -0.13 -7.02 18.49
N LEU A 240 0.25 -6.87 17.21
CA LEU A 240 0.57 -8.02 16.36
C LEU A 240 1.85 -8.73 16.82
N LYS A 241 2.87 -7.98 17.25
CA LYS A 241 4.10 -8.54 17.82
C LYS A 241 3.80 -9.35 19.10
N ASP A 242 2.98 -8.82 19.99
CA ASP A 242 2.58 -9.51 21.20
C ASP A 242 1.74 -10.76 20.89
N ALA A 243 0.82 -10.67 19.92
CA ALA A 243 0.05 -11.80 19.47
C ALA A 243 0.92 -12.92 18.88
N MET A 244 1.92 -12.57 18.06
CA MET A 244 2.88 -13.55 17.52
C MET A 244 3.69 -14.25 18.60
N ASN A 245 4.10 -13.52 19.64
CA ASN A 245 4.86 -14.08 20.77
C ASN A 245 4.08 -15.11 21.60
N ALA A 246 2.75 -15.13 21.48
CA ALA A 246 1.91 -16.14 22.15
C ALA A 246 1.98 -17.52 21.48
N TYR A 247 2.50 -17.62 20.24
CA TYR A 247 2.57 -18.88 19.49
C TYR A 247 3.97 -19.50 19.56
N ASP A 248 4.02 -20.78 19.92
CA ASP A 248 5.23 -21.61 19.81
C ASP A 248 5.12 -22.49 18.55
N VAL A 249 5.51 -21.92 17.41
CA VAL A 249 5.45 -22.59 16.10
C VAL A 249 6.23 -23.92 16.10
N PRO A 250 7.48 -24.00 16.62
CA PRO A 250 8.21 -25.27 16.75
C PRO A 250 7.45 -26.33 17.56
N LEU A 251 6.80 -25.95 18.65
CA LEU A 251 5.97 -26.85 19.46
C LEU A 251 4.79 -27.39 18.65
N MET A 252 4.11 -26.52 17.88
CA MET A 252 2.98 -26.94 17.06
C MET A 252 3.36 -27.98 16.02
N TYR A 253 4.44 -27.78 15.26
CA TYR A 253 4.92 -28.79 14.30
C TYR A 253 5.34 -30.09 14.98
N ARG A 254 6.04 -30.01 16.12
CA ARG A 254 6.42 -31.20 16.91
C ARG A 254 5.20 -31.96 17.40
N SER A 255 4.14 -31.26 17.80
CA SER A 255 2.89 -31.87 18.25
C SER A 255 2.18 -32.62 17.14
N LEU A 256 2.17 -32.09 15.91
CA LEU A 256 1.64 -32.82 14.73
C LEU A 256 2.36 -34.16 14.51
N ASP A 257 3.67 -34.15 14.61
CA ASP A 257 4.47 -35.42 14.46
C ASP A 257 4.18 -36.43 15.58
N LEU A 258 4.07 -35.95 16.83
CA LEU A 258 3.73 -36.79 17.98
C LEU A 258 2.32 -37.36 17.88
N LEU A 259 1.32 -36.58 17.46
CA LEU A 259 -0.05 -37.07 17.25
C LEU A 259 -0.10 -38.14 16.16
N LYS A 260 0.64 -37.97 15.07
CA LYS A 260 0.75 -38.98 14.00
C LYS A 260 1.35 -40.30 14.51
N GLN A 261 2.41 -40.22 15.34
CA GLN A 261 3.02 -41.39 15.97
C GLN A 261 2.08 -42.07 16.95
N ALA A 262 1.36 -41.30 17.79
CA ALA A 262 0.41 -41.83 18.75
C ALA A 262 -0.76 -42.56 18.04
N LEU A 263 -1.29 -42.01 16.94
CA LEU A 263 -2.32 -42.65 16.14
C LEU A 263 -1.81 -44.00 15.51
N THR A 264 -0.60 -43.99 14.96
CA THR A 264 -0.04 -45.19 14.33
C THR A 264 0.21 -46.32 15.34
N LYS A 265 0.55 -45.95 16.59
CA LYS A 265 0.74 -46.91 17.70
C LYS A 265 -0.58 -47.30 18.40
N GLY A 266 -1.72 -46.74 17.97
CA GLY A 266 -3.03 -47.03 18.56
C GLY A 266 -3.22 -46.41 19.96
N GLN A 267 -2.43 -45.41 20.32
CA GLN A 267 -2.51 -44.72 21.63
C GLN A 267 -3.64 -43.68 21.68
N ILE A 268 -4.06 -43.17 20.54
CA ILE A 268 -5.20 -42.28 20.38
C ILE A 268 -6.12 -42.76 19.28
N SER A 269 -7.39 -42.40 19.33
CA SER A 269 -8.35 -42.71 18.28
C SER A 269 -8.17 -41.78 17.06
N LEU A 270 -8.70 -42.18 15.92
CA LEU A 270 -8.71 -41.35 14.72
C LEU A 270 -9.47 -40.02 14.93
N ILE A 271 -10.54 -40.05 15.73
CA ILE A 271 -11.34 -38.84 16.03
C ILE A 271 -10.52 -37.86 16.86
N GLU A 272 -9.88 -38.32 17.94
CA GLU A 272 -8.98 -37.50 18.76
C GLU A 272 -7.86 -36.91 17.91
N TYR A 273 -7.22 -37.69 17.04
CA TYR A 273 -6.21 -37.22 16.12
C TYR A 273 -6.71 -36.06 15.26
N PHE A 274 -7.89 -36.16 14.64
CA PHE A 274 -8.41 -35.08 13.80
C PHE A 274 -8.79 -33.84 14.61
N VAL A 275 -9.37 -34.00 15.80
CA VAL A 275 -9.72 -32.86 16.67
C VAL A 275 -8.45 -32.08 17.06
N GLU A 276 -7.41 -32.78 17.51
CA GLU A 276 -6.17 -32.13 17.94
C GLU A 276 -5.39 -31.53 16.77
N THR A 277 -5.26 -32.24 15.65
CA THR A 277 -4.54 -31.73 14.48
C THR A 277 -5.27 -30.55 13.84
N GLU A 278 -6.60 -30.54 13.79
CA GLU A 278 -7.40 -29.40 13.29
C GLU A 278 -7.14 -28.13 14.11
N SER A 279 -7.09 -28.25 15.44
CA SER A 279 -6.75 -27.14 16.33
C SER A 279 -5.36 -26.59 16.04
N ILE A 280 -4.36 -27.46 15.87
CA ILE A 280 -2.99 -27.03 15.57
C ILE A 280 -2.91 -26.36 14.19
N TYR A 281 -3.55 -26.92 13.16
CA TYR A 281 -3.55 -26.31 11.83
C TYR A 281 -4.20 -24.93 11.83
N LYS A 282 -5.31 -24.75 12.55
CA LYS A 282 -5.94 -23.43 12.73
C LYS A 282 -5.01 -22.44 13.40
N ASN A 283 -4.29 -22.85 14.43
CA ASN A 283 -3.32 -21.99 15.12
C ASN A 283 -2.13 -21.64 14.22
N LEU A 284 -1.62 -22.55 13.41
CA LEU A 284 -0.56 -22.28 12.43
C LEU A 284 -1.03 -21.29 11.36
N GLN A 285 -2.25 -21.45 10.84
CA GLN A 285 -2.83 -20.48 9.90
C GLN A 285 -3.03 -19.10 10.53
N ALA A 286 -3.54 -19.04 11.75
CA ALA A 286 -3.71 -17.78 12.48
C ALA A 286 -2.37 -17.08 12.70
N TYR A 287 -1.31 -17.82 13.08
CA TYR A 287 0.04 -17.27 13.19
C TYR A 287 0.53 -16.69 11.86
N MET A 288 0.42 -17.43 10.75
CA MET A 288 0.85 -16.97 9.42
C MET A 288 0.12 -15.69 9.00
N GLN A 289 -1.19 -15.59 9.29
CA GLN A 289 -1.98 -14.40 8.99
C GLN A 289 -1.57 -13.20 9.85
N ILE A 290 -1.31 -13.39 11.14
CA ILE A 290 -0.82 -12.34 12.04
C ILE A 290 0.58 -11.87 11.60
N GLU A 291 1.47 -12.79 11.23
CA GLU A 291 2.80 -12.47 10.71
C GLU A 291 2.72 -11.66 9.41
N ASN A 292 1.83 -12.03 8.48
CA ASN A 292 1.60 -11.26 7.26
C ASN A 292 1.10 -9.83 7.56
N GLN A 293 0.14 -9.70 8.48
CA GLN A 293 -0.35 -8.39 8.90
C GLN A 293 0.75 -7.55 9.53
N TYR A 294 1.57 -8.13 10.40
CA TYR A 294 2.73 -7.47 10.99
C TYR A 294 3.70 -6.96 9.91
N GLN A 295 4.04 -7.80 8.92
CA GLN A 295 4.88 -7.42 7.80
C GLN A 295 4.29 -6.25 6.97
N LYS A 296 2.97 -6.25 6.76
CA LYS A 296 2.28 -5.16 6.06
C LYS A 296 2.26 -3.87 6.88
N VAL A 297 2.02 -3.94 8.17
CA VAL A 297 2.10 -2.77 9.05
C VAL A 297 3.51 -2.18 9.01
N MET A 298 4.54 -3.00 9.10
CA MET A 298 5.94 -2.57 8.98
C MET A 298 6.28 -2.02 7.58
N ALA A 299 5.59 -2.46 6.55
CA ALA A 299 5.75 -1.91 5.21
C ALA A 299 5.07 -0.55 5.04
N ASN A 300 4.04 -0.25 5.84
CA ASN A 300 3.28 0.99 5.82
C ASN A 300 3.89 2.08 6.72
N ILE A 301 4.72 1.71 7.68
CA ILE A 301 5.53 2.64 8.47
C ILE A 301 6.73 3.12 7.66
#